data_58b04646340d0f18cf38f2254b1b2d02
#
_entry.id   58b04646340d0f18cf38f2254b1b2d02
#
_cell.length_a   1.000
_cell.length_b   1.000
_cell.length_c   1.000
_cell.angle_alpha   90.00
_cell.angle_beta   90.00
_cell.angle_gamma   90.00
#
_symmetry.space_group_name_H-M   'P 1'
#
loop_
_entity.id
_entity.type
_entity.pdbx_description
1 polymer ?
#
loop_
_entity_poly.entity_id
_entity_poly.type
_entity_poly.pdbx_seq_one_letter_code
_entity_poly.pdbx_strand_id
1 'polypeptide(L)'
;MNSDGLLKMSELAAQSGVSAATIKHYLREGLLGDGADIVRTSRNMAYYPPAYVERIQRIKRLQEDRFMPLRVIRERLIAEAQAAEGERVDAAEAEARFAIPRDALERLGELDVISAVDAGYDPEDLKILEAISRFRAGGYDERLGFTVYDTLRYREALTPLVEEEVRTFVGRLAGQVEPDEAVDIVSSGVEPLRALLGAMHTRMLLAEVRRQRDGQ
;
A
#
# COMPACT_ATOMS: atom_id res chain seq x y z
N MET A 1 -1.96 13.83 -34.77
CA MET A 1 -1.78 13.49 -33.36
C MET A 1 -0.39 12.95 -33.22
N ASN A 2 0.48 13.68 -32.52
CA ASN A 2 1.91 13.32 -32.37
C ASN A 2 2.02 12.05 -31.51
N SER A 3 2.67 11.04 -32.05
CA SER A 3 3.07 9.82 -31.33
C SER A 3 4.35 9.98 -30.51
N ASP A 4 4.72 11.24 -30.17
CA ASP A 4 5.92 11.54 -29.40
C ASP A 4 5.82 10.92 -28.00
N GLY A 5 6.69 9.95 -27.76
CA GLY A 5 6.79 9.23 -26.47
C GLY A 5 6.05 7.90 -26.39
N LEU A 6 5.21 7.52 -27.36
CA LEU A 6 4.54 6.22 -27.35
C LEU A 6 5.41 5.12 -27.99
N LEU A 7 5.34 3.92 -27.42
CA LEU A 7 6.13 2.76 -27.84
C LEU A 7 5.35 1.85 -28.80
N LYS A 8 6.02 1.33 -29.81
CA LYS A 8 5.49 0.19 -30.58
C LYS A 8 5.54 -1.09 -29.75
N MET A 9 4.77 -2.10 -30.14
CA MET A 9 4.77 -3.42 -29.46
C MET A 9 6.17 -4.03 -29.36
N SER A 10 7.00 -3.88 -30.39
CA SER A 10 8.38 -4.38 -30.40
C SER A 10 9.29 -3.66 -29.41
N GLU A 11 9.11 -2.35 -29.28
CA GLU A 11 9.88 -1.50 -28.35
C GLU A 11 9.43 -1.77 -26.91
N LEU A 12 8.10 -1.89 -26.68
CA LEU A 12 7.54 -2.26 -25.39
C LEU A 12 8.04 -3.65 -24.93
N ALA A 13 8.07 -4.64 -25.84
CA ALA A 13 8.58 -5.97 -25.55
C ALA A 13 10.09 -5.94 -25.21
N ALA A 14 10.88 -5.21 -25.97
CA ALA A 14 12.32 -5.08 -25.73
C ALA A 14 12.61 -4.40 -24.39
N GLN A 15 11.92 -3.31 -24.06
CA GLN A 15 12.15 -2.55 -22.84
C GLN A 15 11.61 -3.26 -21.57
N SER A 16 10.49 -3.97 -21.68
CA SER A 16 9.91 -4.69 -20.55
C SER A 16 10.51 -6.07 -20.29
N GLY A 17 11.29 -6.61 -21.25
CA GLY A 17 11.93 -7.92 -21.15
C GLY A 17 10.95 -9.09 -21.18
N VAL A 18 9.78 -8.92 -21.84
CA VAL A 18 8.79 -9.99 -22.07
C VAL A 18 8.37 -10.05 -23.53
N SER A 19 7.86 -11.20 -23.97
CA SER A 19 7.43 -11.37 -25.35
C SER A 19 6.19 -10.56 -25.71
N ALA A 20 6.04 -10.18 -26.99
CA ALA A 20 4.80 -9.55 -27.48
C ALA A 20 3.55 -10.43 -27.26
N ALA A 21 3.70 -11.74 -27.23
CA ALA A 21 2.62 -12.68 -26.92
C ALA A 21 2.20 -12.55 -25.44
N THR A 22 3.17 -12.45 -24.54
CA THR A 22 2.95 -12.21 -23.09
C THR A 22 2.26 -10.87 -22.85
N ILE A 23 2.71 -9.80 -23.53
CA ILE A 23 2.06 -8.49 -23.42
C ILE A 23 0.61 -8.53 -23.88
N LYS A 24 0.34 -9.20 -25.00
CA LYS A 24 -1.04 -9.40 -25.49
C LYS A 24 -1.89 -10.21 -24.51
N HIS A 25 -1.29 -11.16 -23.81
CA HIS A 25 -1.95 -11.91 -22.76
C HIS A 25 -2.29 -10.98 -21.58
N TYR A 26 -1.34 -10.21 -21.07
CA TYR A 26 -1.57 -9.23 -20.00
C TYR A 26 -2.65 -8.19 -20.34
N LEU A 27 -2.71 -7.76 -21.62
CA LEU A 27 -3.78 -6.87 -22.09
C LEU A 27 -5.15 -7.55 -22.03
N ARG A 28 -5.26 -8.81 -22.45
CA ARG A 28 -6.52 -9.57 -22.40
C ARG A 28 -6.99 -9.83 -20.97
N GLU A 29 -6.05 -10.06 -20.05
CA GLU A 29 -6.35 -10.27 -18.64
C GLU A 29 -6.62 -8.95 -17.87
N GLY A 30 -6.58 -7.80 -18.55
CA GLY A 30 -6.81 -6.48 -17.92
C GLY A 30 -5.71 -6.01 -16.97
N LEU A 31 -4.53 -6.60 -17.03
CA LEU A 31 -3.39 -6.26 -16.18
C LEU A 31 -2.76 -4.92 -16.53
N LEU A 32 -2.95 -4.44 -17.75
CA LEU A 32 -2.43 -3.15 -18.24
C LEU A 32 -3.50 -2.05 -18.32
N GLY A 33 -4.59 -2.21 -17.57
CA GLY A 33 -5.73 -1.30 -17.60
C GLY A 33 -6.76 -1.68 -18.68
N ASP A 34 -7.71 -0.78 -18.92
CA ASP A 34 -8.78 -0.96 -19.91
C ASP A 34 -8.32 -0.74 -21.37
N GLY A 35 -7.07 -0.29 -21.56
CA GLY A 35 -6.50 -0.02 -22.87
C GLY A 35 -6.99 1.27 -23.51
N ALA A 36 -7.62 2.17 -22.76
CA ALA A 36 -8.06 3.50 -23.24
C ALA A 36 -6.88 4.35 -23.72
N ASP A 37 -5.72 4.19 -23.08
CA ASP A 37 -4.48 4.91 -23.41
C ASP A 37 -3.73 4.35 -24.62
N ILE A 38 -4.21 3.29 -25.24
CA ILE A 38 -3.58 2.67 -26.41
C ILE A 38 -4.04 3.40 -27.67
N VAL A 39 -3.09 4.04 -28.34
CA VAL A 39 -3.35 4.72 -29.61
C VAL A 39 -3.30 3.72 -30.77
N ARG A 40 -4.45 3.44 -31.40
CA ARG A 40 -4.53 2.59 -32.59
C ARG A 40 -4.59 3.46 -33.83
N THR A 41 -3.57 3.36 -34.68
CA THR A 41 -3.49 4.15 -35.92
C THR A 41 -3.97 3.36 -37.14
N SER A 42 -4.01 2.03 -37.06
CA SER A 42 -4.57 1.15 -38.09
C SER A 42 -4.96 -0.20 -37.48
N ARG A 43 -5.55 -1.09 -38.31
CA ARG A 43 -5.95 -2.45 -37.87
C ARG A 43 -4.79 -3.25 -37.28
N ASN A 44 -3.55 -2.96 -37.66
CA ASN A 44 -2.36 -3.71 -37.25
C ASN A 44 -1.32 -2.87 -36.52
N MET A 45 -1.57 -1.59 -36.25
CA MET A 45 -0.63 -0.70 -35.56
C MET A 45 -1.26 -0.06 -34.32
N ALA A 46 -0.65 -0.37 -33.19
CA ALA A 46 -0.98 0.22 -31.90
C ALA A 46 0.30 0.76 -31.23
N TYR A 47 0.15 1.85 -30.53
CA TYR A 47 1.20 2.49 -29.73
C TYR A 47 0.78 2.51 -28.28
N TYR A 48 1.75 2.26 -27.38
CA TYR A 48 1.56 2.00 -25.97
C TYR A 48 2.24 3.07 -25.12
N PRO A 49 1.65 3.51 -24.01
CA PRO A 49 2.29 4.41 -23.07
C PRO A 49 3.61 3.82 -22.52
N PRO A 50 4.67 4.65 -22.34
CA PRO A 50 5.93 4.21 -21.69
C PRO A 50 5.72 3.62 -20.30
N ALA A 51 4.72 4.11 -19.56
CA ALA A 51 4.34 3.61 -18.23
C ALA A 51 4.01 2.10 -18.23
N TYR A 52 3.65 1.53 -19.39
CA TYR A 52 3.42 0.09 -19.50
C TYR A 52 4.70 -0.73 -19.31
N VAL A 53 5.88 -0.18 -19.56
CA VAL A 53 7.17 -0.85 -19.34
C VAL A 53 7.31 -1.22 -17.86
N GLU A 54 7.18 -0.23 -16.97
CA GLU A 54 7.31 -0.43 -15.53
C GLU A 54 6.22 -1.34 -14.99
N ARG A 55 4.98 -1.18 -15.46
CA ARG A 55 3.84 -2.01 -15.06
C ARG A 55 4.07 -3.48 -15.46
N ILE A 56 4.54 -3.75 -16.68
CA ILE A 56 4.87 -5.11 -17.16
C ILE A 56 6.02 -5.71 -16.34
N GLN A 57 7.08 -4.96 -16.09
CA GLN A 57 8.20 -5.41 -15.27
C GLN A 57 7.76 -5.75 -13.84
N ARG A 58 6.83 -4.97 -13.28
CA ARG A 58 6.24 -5.23 -11.97
C ARG A 58 5.41 -6.51 -11.96
N ILE A 59 4.54 -6.72 -12.97
CA ILE A 59 3.78 -7.97 -13.14
C ILE A 59 4.71 -9.16 -13.21
N LYS A 60 5.77 -9.07 -14.03
CA LYS A 60 6.80 -10.11 -14.18
C LYS A 60 7.45 -10.44 -12.83
N ARG A 61 7.90 -9.44 -12.06
CA ARG A 61 8.47 -9.66 -10.72
C ARG A 61 7.49 -10.35 -9.78
N LEU A 62 6.24 -9.94 -9.76
CA LEU A 62 5.21 -10.56 -8.89
C LEU A 62 4.95 -12.03 -9.28
N GLN A 63 5.04 -12.37 -10.57
CA GLN A 63 4.93 -13.75 -11.03
C GLN A 63 6.18 -14.59 -10.70
N GLU A 64 7.39 -14.04 -10.95
CA GLU A 64 8.65 -14.78 -10.79
C GLU A 64 9.07 -14.89 -9.32
N ASP A 65 9.00 -13.81 -8.55
CA ASP A 65 9.49 -13.75 -7.17
C ASP A 65 8.48 -14.29 -6.15
N ARG A 66 7.17 -14.20 -6.44
CA ARG A 66 6.11 -14.51 -5.50
C ARG A 66 5.11 -15.56 -6.01
N PHE A 67 5.33 -16.11 -7.19
CA PHE A 67 4.44 -17.10 -7.82
C PHE A 67 2.97 -16.66 -7.84
N MET A 68 2.71 -15.35 -7.92
CA MET A 68 1.36 -14.81 -7.92
C MET A 68 0.65 -15.09 -9.25
N PRO A 69 -0.57 -15.62 -9.22
CA PRO A 69 -1.40 -15.74 -10.41
C PRO A 69 -1.78 -14.38 -10.98
N LEU A 70 -1.99 -14.31 -12.28
CA LEU A 70 -2.32 -13.06 -12.98
C LEU A 70 -3.59 -12.40 -12.44
N ARG A 71 -4.59 -13.15 -12.03
CA ARG A 71 -5.82 -12.60 -11.44
C ARG A 71 -5.54 -11.86 -10.14
N VAL A 72 -4.74 -12.45 -9.26
CA VAL A 72 -4.33 -11.82 -7.98
C VAL A 72 -3.51 -10.55 -8.22
N ILE A 73 -2.59 -10.61 -9.19
CA ILE A 73 -1.81 -9.45 -9.60
C ILE A 73 -2.74 -8.34 -10.13
N ARG A 74 -3.74 -8.70 -10.95
CA ARG A 74 -4.72 -7.75 -11.46
C ARG A 74 -5.51 -7.06 -10.34
N GLU A 75 -6.08 -7.83 -9.41
CA GLU A 75 -6.85 -7.30 -8.29
C GLU A 75 -6.00 -6.37 -7.42
N ARG A 76 -4.77 -6.76 -7.17
CA ARG A 76 -3.79 -5.91 -6.46
C ARG A 76 -3.48 -4.62 -7.21
N LEU A 77 -3.23 -4.70 -8.52
CA LEU A 77 -2.94 -3.51 -9.34
C LEU A 77 -4.17 -2.59 -9.45
N ILE A 78 -5.39 -3.14 -9.46
CA ILE A 78 -6.64 -2.37 -9.43
C ILE A 78 -6.80 -1.70 -8.06
N ALA A 79 -6.61 -2.44 -6.96
CA ALA A 79 -6.70 -1.88 -5.62
C ALA A 79 -5.67 -0.77 -5.38
N GLU A 80 -4.43 -0.96 -5.86
CA GLU A 80 -3.38 0.06 -5.79
C GLU A 80 -3.68 1.28 -6.68
N ALA A 81 -4.27 1.08 -7.87
CA ALA A 81 -4.71 2.17 -8.73
C ALA A 81 -5.90 2.93 -8.10
N GLN A 82 -6.87 2.20 -7.52
CA GLN A 82 -7.99 2.81 -6.80
C GLN A 82 -7.51 3.54 -5.53
N ALA A 83 -6.51 3.01 -4.84
CA ALA A 83 -5.87 3.70 -3.72
C ALA A 83 -5.07 4.94 -4.19
N ALA A 84 -4.51 4.89 -5.40
CA ALA A 84 -3.83 6.02 -6.02
C ALA A 84 -4.79 7.04 -6.65
N GLU A 85 -5.96 6.59 -7.12
CA GLU A 85 -7.06 7.43 -7.64
C GLU A 85 -8.04 7.86 -6.54
N GLY A 86 -8.04 7.19 -5.39
CA GLY A 86 -8.71 7.65 -4.18
C GLY A 86 -8.18 9.04 -3.85
N GLU A 87 -9.09 9.98 -3.63
CA GLU A 87 -8.83 11.38 -3.36
C GLU A 87 -7.71 11.52 -2.31
N ARG A 88 -6.47 11.68 -2.79
CA ARG A 88 -5.35 11.93 -1.90
C ARG A 88 -5.54 13.32 -1.34
N VAL A 89 -5.50 13.39 -0.04
CA VAL A 89 -5.61 14.65 0.68
C VAL A 89 -4.23 15.31 0.71
N ASP A 90 -4.15 16.56 0.31
CA ASP A 90 -2.91 17.30 0.40
C ASP A 90 -2.56 17.70 1.85
N ALA A 91 -1.34 18.17 2.06
CA ALA A 91 -0.86 18.52 3.40
C ALA A 91 -1.65 19.68 4.02
N ALA A 92 -2.12 20.65 3.24
CA ALA A 92 -2.86 21.79 3.75
C ALA A 92 -4.26 21.37 4.23
N GLU A 93 -4.91 20.50 3.49
CA GLU A 93 -6.20 19.91 3.90
C GLU A 93 -6.02 19.00 5.12
N ALA A 94 -4.98 18.15 5.15
CA ALA A 94 -4.70 17.29 6.29
C ALA A 94 -4.40 18.10 7.56
N GLU A 95 -3.63 19.17 7.47
CA GLU A 95 -3.35 20.09 8.58
C GLU A 95 -4.65 20.72 9.12
N ALA A 96 -5.51 21.20 8.23
CA ALA A 96 -6.78 21.79 8.60
C ALA A 96 -7.74 20.78 9.24
N ARG A 97 -7.81 19.56 8.69
CA ARG A 97 -8.75 18.50 9.10
C ARG A 97 -8.35 17.86 10.43
N PHE A 98 -7.07 17.60 10.64
CA PHE A 98 -6.59 16.85 11.80
C PHE A 98 -5.93 17.71 12.87
N ALA A 99 -5.78 19.01 12.64
CA ALA A 99 -5.07 19.94 13.51
C ALA A 99 -3.63 19.48 13.85
N ILE A 100 -2.95 18.89 12.87
CA ILE A 100 -1.57 18.44 12.97
C ILE A 100 -0.72 19.44 12.17
N PRO A 101 0.24 20.16 12.79
CA PRO A 101 1.07 21.14 12.09
C PRO A 101 1.87 20.51 10.94
N ARG A 102 2.14 21.29 9.91
CA ARG A 102 2.84 20.83 8.70
C ARG A 102 4.22 20.22 9.00
N ASP A 103 4.99 20.82 9.90
CA ASP A 103 6.28 20.29 10.31
C ASP A 103 6.19 18.92 10.99
N ALA A 104 5.08 18.66 11.72
CA ALA A 104 4.80 17.36 12.28
C ALA A 104 4.41 16.34 11.19
N LEU A 105 3.65 16.74 10.15
CA LEU A 105 3.34 15.91 9.00
C LEU A 105 4.61 15.55 8.21
N GLU A 106 5.49 16.52 7.97
CA GLU A 106 6.78 16.29 7.32
C GLU A 106 7.63 15.29 8.11
N ARG A 107 7.68 15.46 9.43
CA ARG A 107 8.43 14.55 10.30
C ARG A 107 7.85 13.14 10.34
N LEU A 108 6.53 12.99 10.35
CA LEU A 108 5.87 11.67 10.27
C LEU A 108 6.18 10.97 8.94
N GLY A 109 6.26 11.72 7.83
CA GLY A 109 6.69 11.20 6.53
C GLY A 109 8.16 10.77 6.53
N GLU A 110 9.07 11.59 7.08
CA GLU A 110 10.50 11.25 7.24
C GLU A 110 10.72 9.99 8.10
N LEU A 111 9.85 9.78 9.10
CA LEU A 111 9.86 8.59 9.95
C LEU A 111 9.18 7.39 9.28
N ASP A 112 8.67 7.54 8.06
CA ASP A 112 7.96 6.49 7.32
C ASP A 112 6.75 5.92 8.10
N VAL A 113 6.08 6.79 8.86
CA VAL A 113 4.83 6.49 9.58
C VAL A 113 3.62 6.73 8.68
N ILE A 114 3.70 7.73 7.80
CA ILE A 114 2.76 8.06 6.74
C ILE A 114 3.52 8.33 5.44
N SER A 115 2.80 8.52 4.35
CA SER A 115 3.38 8.91 3.06
C SER A 115 4.08 10.28 3.16
N ALA A 116 5.06 10.51 2.27
CA ALA A 116 5.74 11.81 2.18
C ALA A 116 4.74 12.92 1.78
N VAL A 117 4.96 14.13 2.28
CA VAL A 117 4.07 15.29 2.14
C VAL A 117 3.73 15.61 0.68
N ASP A 118 4.71 15.50 -0.21
CA ASP A 118 4.57 15.77 -1.65
C ASP A 118 3.80 14.68 -2.41
N ALA A 119 3.70 13.49 -1.83
CA ALA A 119 2.91 12.40 -2.38
C ALA A 119 1.40 12.53 -2.10
N GLY A 120 1.02 13.37 -1.13
CA GLY A 120 -0.33 13.40 -0.56
C GLY A 120 -0.64 12.16 0.29
N TYR A 121 -1.75 12.18 1.02
CA TYR A 121 -2.15 11.17 1.99
C TYR A 121 -3.26 10.29 1.46
N ASP A 122 -3.05 9.00 1.48
CA ASP A 122 -4.04 7.99 1.10
C ASP A 122 -5.01 7.68 2.27
N PRO A 123 -6.07 6.89 2.05
CA PRO A 123 -7.03 6.56 3.11
C PRO A 123 -6.44 5.89 4.36
N GLU A 124 -5.33 5.14 4.24
CA GLU A 124 -4.67 4.52 5.40
C GLU A 124 -3.85 5.57 6.17
N ASP A 125 -3.15 6.48 5.48
CA ASP A 125 -2.50 7.63 6.09
C ASP A 125 -3.50 8.49 6.89
N LEU A 126 -4.69 8.75 6.30
CA LEU A 126 -5.73 9.52 6.97
C LEU A 126 -6.23 8.87 8.25
N LYS A 127 -6.31 7.54 8.33
CA LYS A 127 -6.65 6.82 9.56
C LYS A 127 -5.56 6.97 10.63
N ILE A 128 -4.30 6.97 10.23
CA ILE A 128 -3.17 7.22 11.14
C ILE A 128 -3.24 8.66 11.67
N LEU A 129 -3.43 9.64 10.79
CA LEU A 129 -3.55 11.05 11.16
C LEU A 129 -4.74 11.30 12.08
N GLU A 130 -5.90 10.68 11.82
CA GLU A 130 -7.06 10.73 12.69
C GLU A 130 -6.74 10.17 14.08
N ALA A 131 -6.06 9.03 14.15
CA ALA A 131 -5.66 8.43 15.42
C ALA A 131 -4.71 9.35 16.20
N ILE A 132 -3.70 9.94 15.55
CA ILE A 132 -2.79 10.91 16.18
C ILE A 132 -3.55 12.13 16.68
N SER A 133 -4.45 12.69 15.87
CA SER A 133 -5.30 13.83 16.26
C SER A 133 -6.12 13.50 17.52
N ARG A 134 -6.73 12.32 17.58
CA ARG A 134 -7.51 11.85 18.75
C ARG A 134 -6.63 11.64 19.99
N PHE A 135 -5.41 11.13 19.84
CA PHE A 135 -4.44 11.03 20.94
C PHE A 135 -4.14 12.42 21.53
N ARG A 136 -3.84 13.40 20.69
CA ARG A 136 -3.59 14.79 21.12
C ARG A 136 -4.79 15.40 21.82
N ALA A 137 -5.98 15.23 21.26
CA ALA A 137 -7.23 15.68 21.89
C ALA A 137 -7.50 15.00 23.24
N GLY A 138 -7.02 13.78 23.44
CA GLY A 138 -7.08 13.03 24.70
C GLY A 138 -6.01 13.41 25.72
N GLY A 139 -5.13 14.40 25.41
CA GLY A 139 -4.10 14.91 26.32
C GLY A 139 -2.70 14.29 26.10
N TYR A 140 -2.54 13.42 25.10
CA TYR A 140 -1.20 12.93 24.69
C TYR A 140 -0.56 13.95 23.75
N ASP A 141 -0.18 15.09 24.29
CA ASP A 141 0.36 16.23 23.56
C ASP A 141 1.73 16.69 24.11
N GLU A 142 2.28 17.71 23.48
CA GLU A 142 3.60 18.26 23.78
C GLU A 142 3.72 18.82 25.21
N ARG A 143 2.59 19.18 25.85
CA ARG A 143 2.57 19.66 27.25
C ARG A 143 2.98 18.57 28.23
N LEU A 144 2.70 17.30 27.87
CA LEU A 144 3.10 16.10 28.61
C LEU A 144 4.36 15.46 28.03
N GLY A 145 5.02 16.09 27.06
CA GLY A 145 6.24 15.60 26.42
C GLY A 145 6.00 14.58 25.31
N PHE A 146 4.74 14.37 24.87
CA PHE A 146 4.48 13.50 23.73
C PHE A 146 4.77 14.23 22.42
N THR A 147 5.44 13.54 21.51
CA THR A 147 5.86 14.06 20.21
C THR A 147 5.59 13.04 19.10
N VAL A 148 5.75 13.43 17.85
CA VAL A 148 5.68 12.52 16.70
C VAL A 148 6.68 11.36 16.78
N TYR A 149 7.80 11.54 17.48
CA TYR A 149 8.78 10.47 17.68
C TYR A 149 8.25 9.32 18.55
N ASP A 150 7.20 9.53 19.33
CA ASP A 150 6.56 8.45 20.08
C ASP A 150 5.88 7.43 19.16
N THR A 151 5.54 7.81 17.93
CA THR A 151 5.01 6.88 16.93
C THR A 151 6.06 5.89 16.42
N LEU A 152 7.35 6.28 16.45
CA LEU A 152 8.44 5.45 15.97
C LEU A 152 8.54 4.12 16.72
N ARG A 153 8.31 4.13 18.04
CA ARG A 153 8.30 2.88 18.84
C ARG A 153 7.26 1.88 18.39
N TYR A 154 6.09 2.38 17.93
CA TYR A 154 5.03 1.50 17.41
C TYR A 154 5.42 0.94 16.04
N ARG A 155 5.96 1.78 15.17
CA ARG A 155 6.48 1.35 13.87
C ARG A 155 7.57 0.29 14.04
N GLU A 156 8.58 0.55 14.88
CA GLU A 156 9.67 -0.38 15.15
C GLU A 156 9.19 -1.72 15.74
N ALA A 157 8.19 -1.69 16.60
CA ALA A 157 7.60 -2.90 17.17
C ALA A 157 6.75 -3.68 16.18
N LEU A 158 6.01 -2.98 15.30
CA LEU A 158 5.10 -3.61 14.33
C LEU A 158 5.85 -4.15 13.10
N THR A 159 6.94 -3.53 12.67
CA THR A 159 7.68 -3.96 11.48
C THR A 159 8.07 -5.46 11.52
N PRO A 160 8.79 -5.97 12.55
CA PRO A 160 9.15 -7.37 12.61
C PRO A 160 7.93 -8.29 12.78
N LEU A 161 6.87 -7.83 13.44
CA LEU A 161 5.64 -8.58 13.58
C LEU A 161 4.96 -8.79 12.22
N VAL A 162 4.80 -7.72 11.44
CA VAL A 162 4.19 -7.78 10.10
C VAL A 162 5.02 -8.64 9.15
N GLU A 163 6.35 -8.55 9.21
CA GLU A 163 7.24 -9.40 8.41
C GLU A 163 7.05 -10.89 8.74
N GLU A 164 6.91 -11.22 10.02
CA GLU A 164 6.68 -12.60 10.48
C GLU A 164 5.27 -13.10 10.11
N GLU A 165 4.25 -12.24 10.24
CA GLU A 165 2.88 -12.55 9.80
C GLU A 165 2.83 -12.86 8.31
N VAL A 166 3.41 -12.01 7.46
CA VAL A 166 3.47 -12.23 6.02
C VAL A 166 4.21 -13.52 5.69
N ARG A 167 5.36 -13.76 6.32
CA ARG A 167 6.14 -14.99 6.13
C ARG A 167 5.32 -16.23 6.52
N THR A 168 4.60 -16.15 7.63
CA THR A 168 3.75 -17.23 8.14
C THR A 168 2.59 -17.51 7.21
N PHE A 169 1.89 -16.48 6.73
CA PHE A 169 0.77 -16.62 5.80
C PHE A 169 1.24 -17.23 4.48
N VAL A 170 2.30 -16.67 3.89
CA VAL A 170 2.86 -17.22 2.65
C VAL A 170 3.28 -18.68 2.84
N GLY A 171 3.98 -19.00 3.94
CA GLY A 171 4.44 -20.37 4.19
C GLY A 171 3.32 -21.39 4.45
N ARG A 172 2.18 -20.96 5.02
CA ARG A 172 1.04 -21.85 5.32
C ARG A 172 0.08 -21.99 4.15
N LEU A 173 -0.10 -20.94 3.34
CA LEU A 173 -1.04 -20.96 2.23
C LEU A 173 -0.42 -21.51 0.94
N ALA A 174 0.91 -21.39 0.78
CA ALA A 174 1.60 -21.88 -0.41
C ALA A 174 1.40 -23.39 -0.60
N GLY A 175 0.78 -23.76 -1.71
CA GLY A 175 0.51 -25.14 -2.09
C GLY A 175 -0.59 -25.85 -1.29
N GLN A 176 -1.29 -25.14 -0.38
CA GLN A 176 -2.42 -25.69 0.39
C GLN A 176 -3.78 -25.24 -0.16
N VAL A 177 -3.82 -24.05 -0.72
CA VAL A 177 -5.03 -23.45 -1.29
C VAL A 177 -4.72 -22.87 -2.66
N GLU A 178 -5.75 -22.70 -3.48
CA GLU A 178 -5.61 -21.97 -4.73
C GLU A 178 -5.29 -20.50 -4.44
N PRO A 179 -4.53 -19.84 -5.32
CA PRO A 179 -4.06 -18.47 -5.07
C PRO A 179 -5.18 -17.45 -4.83
N ASP A 180 -6.33 -17.63 -5.49
CA ASP A 180 -7.49 -16.75 -5.30
C ASP A 180 -8.07 -16.91 -3.88
N GLU A 181 -8.17 -18.14 -3.40
CA GLU A 181 -8.61 -18.46 -2.05
C GLU A 181 -7.62 -17.90 -0.99
N ALA A 182 -6.31 -17.94 -1.30
CA ALA A 182 -5.30 -17.35 -0.42
C ALA A 182 -5.49 -15.83 -0.23
N VAL A 183 -5.85 -15.11 -1.30
CA VAL A 183 -6.14 -13.67 -1.23
C VAL A 183 -7.39 -13.41 -0.40
N ASP A 184 -8.45 -14.19 -0.62
CA ASP A 184 -9.70 -14.04 0.14
C ASP A 184 -9.47 -14.31 1.64
N ILE A 185 -8.68 -15.33 1.98
CA ILE A 185 -8.31 -15.63 3.37
C ILE A 185 -7.54 -14.46 3.99
N VAL A 186 -6.51 -13.95 3.33
CA VAL A 186 -5.72 -12.82 3.85
C VAL A 186 -6.58 -11.58 4.00
N SER A 187 -7.36 -11.24 2.97
CA SER A 187 -8.21 -10.04 2.98
C SER A 187 -9.28 -10.10 4.07
N SER A 188 -9.92 -11.26 4.24
CA SER A 188 -10.92 -11.46 5.29
C SER A 188 -10.31 -11.46 6.71
N GLY A 189 -9.01 -11.76 6.83
CA GLY A 189 -8.27 -11.79 8.08
C GLY A 189 -7.83 -10.43 8.61
N VAL A 190 -7.73 -9.39 7.77
CA VAL A 190 -7.18 -8.08 8.16
C VAL A 190 -7.95 -7.45 9.33
N GLU A 191 -9.27 -7.38 9.23
CA GLU A 191 -10.10 -6.74 10.27
C GLU A 191 -10.14 -7.54 11.58
N PRO A 192 -10.36 -8.88 11.57
CA PRO A 192 -10.23 -9.69 12.78
C PRO A 192 -8.86 -9.60 13.44
N LEU A 193 -7.77 -9.60 12.67
CA LEU A 193 -6.41 -9.47 13.18
C LEU A 193 -6.19 -8.11 13.86
N ARG A 194 -6.63 -7.04 13.23
CA ARG A 194 -6.59 -5.69 13.82
C ARG A 194 -7.35 -5.61 15.14
N ALA A 195 -8.54 -6.20 15.21
CA ALA A 195 -9.34 -6.25 16.43
C ALA A 195 -8.65 -7.07 17.54
N LEU A 196 -8.03 -8.21 17.17
CA LEU A 196 -7.26 -9.05 18.10
C LEU A 196 -6.07 -8.29 18.67
N LEU A 197 -5.25 -7.68 17.82
CA LEU A 197 -4.07 -6.90 18.23
C LEU A 197 -4.46 -5.74 19.15
N GLY A 198 -5.52 -5.00 18.82
CA GLY A 198 -6.04 -3.92 19.66
C GLY A 198 -6.51 -4.40 21.03
N ALA A 199 -7.22 -5.52 21.10
CA ALA A 199 -7.69 -6.11 22.35
C ALA A 199 -6.51 -6.62 23.22
N MET A 200 -5.53 -7.29 22.61
CA MET A 200 -4.33 -7.75 23.29
C MET A 200 -3.51 -6.58 23.84
N HIS A 201 -3.26 -5.57 23.01
CA HIS A 201 -2.54 -4.37 23.41
C HIS A 201 -3.22 -3.68 24.60
N THR A 202 -4.54 -3.45 24.52
CA THR A 202 -5.30 -2.83 25.61
C THR A 202 -5.19 -3.64 26.90
N ARG A 203 -5.35 -4.97 26.84
CA ARG A 203 -5.22 -5.85 27.99
C ARG A 203 -3.82 -5.76 28.64
N MET A 204 -2.77 -5.80 27.81
CA MET A 204 -1.38 -5.74 28.28
C MET A 204 -1.08 -4.38 28.91
N LEU A 205 -1.51 -3.29 28.27
CA LEU A 205 -1.34 -1.92 28.77
C LEU A 205 -1.99 -1.75 30.15
N LEU A 206 -3.25 -2.18 30.30
CA LEU A 206 -3.98 -2.06 31.57
C LEU A 206 -3.35 -2.95 32.68
N ALA A 207 -2.84 -4.12 32.34
CA ALA A 207 -2.15 -4.98 33.29
C ALA A 207 -0.84 -4.32 33.78
N GLU A 208 -0.09 -3.71 32.86
CA GLU A 208 1.15 -3.00 33.19
C GLU A 208 0.91 -1.78 34.07
N VAL A 209 -0.09 -0.96 33.76
CA VAL A 209 -0.47 0.21 34.56
C VAL A 209 -0.84 -0.20 35.99
N ARG A 210 -1.61 -1.30 36.16
CA ARG A 210 -1.96 -1.83 37.49
C ARG A 210 -0.72 -2.28 38.24
N ARG A 211 0.18 -3.03 37.61
CA ARG A 211 1.42 -3.53 38.21
C ARG A 211 2.30 -2.37 38.72
N GLN A 212 2.46 -1.32 37.93
CA GLN A 212 3.24 -0.15 38.33
C GLN A 212 2.61 0.64 39.48
N ARG A 213 1.27 0.73 39.49
CA ARG A 213 0.56 1.37 40.61
C ARG A 213 0.68 0.58 41.90
N ASP A 214 0.54 -0.74 41.84
CA ASP A 214 0.52 -1.63 43.02
C ASP A 214 1.96 -1.94 43.53
N GLY A 215 3.00 -1.58 42.77
CA GLY A 215 4.43 -1.70 43.13
C GLY A 215 5.04 -0.40 43.70
N GLN A 216 4.25 0.68 43.79
CA GLN A 216 4.62 1.92 44.50
C GLN A 216 4.01 1.94 45.89
#